data_d3370a4913d9af4bf7a67e9fe6a1ba0a
#
_entry.id   d3370a4913d9af4bf7a67e9fe6a1ba0a
#
_cell.length_a   1.000
_cell.length_b   1.000
_cell.length_c   1.000
_cell.angle_alpha   90.00
_cell.angle_beta   90.00
_cell.angle_gamma   90.00
#
_symmetry.space_group_name_H-M   'P 1'
#
loop_
_entity.id
_entity.type
_entity.pdbx_description
1 polymer ?
#
loop_
_entity_poly.entity_id
_entity_poly.type
_entity_poly.pdbx_seq_one_letter_code
_entity_poly.pdbx_strand_id
1 'polypeptide(L)'
;MKKIPFFLLMVLLVSVWLGCASVGKDFDSAKVKDIKNNITTQLNIIDWFGVPFKEGNENGYTMWTYQIDKWNLGKVESKGLVILFDDKNKVKAYRYESNY
;
A
#
# COMPACT_ATOMS: atom_id res chain seq x y z
N MET A 1 26.44 -34.37 14.77
CA MET A 1 27.37 -33.45 14.19
C MET A 1 26.85 -32.75 12.94
N LYS A 2 26.03 -33.40 12.18
CA LYS A 2 25.41 -32.78 11.01
C LYS A 2 24.31 -31.79 11.35
N LYS A 3 23.88 -31.77 12.60
CA LYS A 3 22.76 -30.92 13.03
C LYS A 3 23.18 -29.48 13.29
N ILE A 4 24.44 -29.21 13.46
CA ILE A 4 24.93 -27.88 13.79
C ILE A 4 24.62 -26.86 12.68
N PRO A 5 24.88 -27.13 11.40
CA PRO A 5 24.55 -26.17 10.34
C PRO A 5 23.06 -25.85 10.25
N PHE A 6 22.22 -26.85 10.50
CA PHE A 6 20.79 -26.64 10.50
C PHE A 6 20.36 -25.70 11.64
N PHE A 7 20.93 -25.90 12.82
CA PHE A 7 20.64 -25.05 13.96
C PHE A 7 21.08 -23.62 13.72
N LEU A 8 22.27 -23.43 13.17
CA LEU A 8 22.77 -22.11 12.83
C LEU A 8 21.88 -21.42 11.79
N LEU A 9 21.38 -22.17 10.83
CA LEU A 9 20.49 -21.63 9.83
C LEU A 9 19.19 -21.12 10.46
N MET A 10 18.64 -21.85 11.41
CA MET A 10 17.44 -21.40 12.13
C MET A 10 17.70 -20.11 12.91
N VAL A 11 18.83 -20.00 13.57
CA VAL A 11 19.19 -18.79 14.29
C VAL A 11 19.29 -17.60 13.35
N LEU A 12 19.90 -17.78 12.19
CA LEU A 12 19.99 -16.72 11.19
C LEU A 12 18.64 -16.30 10.68
N LEU A 13 17.72 -17.25 10.44
CA LEU A 13 16.37 -16.92 10.00
C LEU A 13 15.62 -16.10 11.05
N VAL A 14 15.77 -16.47 12.32
CA VAL A 14 15.13 -15.73 13.40
C VAL A 14 15.67 -14.30 13.47
N SER A 15 16.95 -14.10 13.30
CA SER A 15 17.56 -12.77 13.37
C SER A 15 17.07 -11.84 12.26
N VAL A 16 16.69 -12.37 11.10
CA VAL A 16 16.16 -11.57 10.00
C VAL A 16 14.82 -10.93 10.36
N TRP A 17 14.07 -11.56 11.27
CA TRP A 17 12.76 -11.06 11.66
C TRP A 17 12.80 -9.96 12.72
N LEU A 18 13.97 -9.62 13.22
CA LEU A 18 14.13 -8.61 14.28
C LEU A 18 14.24 -7.19 13.76
N GLY A 19 14.20 -6.99 12.44
CA GLY A 19 14.31 -5.68 11.84
C GLY A 19 12.97 -4.98 11.68
N CYS A 20 12.94 -3.97 10.81
CA CYS A 20 11.73 -3.27 10.45
C CYS A 20 10.81 -4.17 9.65
N ALA A 21 9.50 -4.02 9.84
CA ALA A 21 8.49 -4.75 9.10
C ALA A 21 7.57 -3.79 8.39
N SER A 22 7.02 -4.23 7.25
CA SER A 22 6.03 -3.46 6.53
C SER A 22 4.97 -4.39 5.94
N VAL A 23 3.74 -3.87 5.82
CA VAL A 23 2.62 -4.55 5.18
C VAL A 23 2.02 -3.58 4.17
N GLY A 24 1.72 -4.09 2.98
CA GLY A 24 1.17 -3.29 1.91
C GLY A 24 2.25 -2.88 0.92
N LYS A 25 1.94 -1.88 0.11
CA LYS A 25 2.80 -1.40 -0.95
C LYS A 25 2.90 0.11 -0.85
N ASP A 26 4.12 0.62 -0.80
CA ASP A 26 4.35 2.05 -0.71
C ASP A 26 3.95 2.76 -2.00
N PHE A 27 3.57 4.02 -1.87
CA PHE A 27 3.17 4.85 -2.99
C PHE A 27 3.59 6.30 -2.75
N ASP A 28 3.72 7.07 -3.83
CA ASP A 28 4.12 8.47 -3.76
C ASP A 28 2.93 9.35 -3.41
N SER A 29 2.81 9.72 -2.14
CA SER A 29 1.70 10.54 -1.67
C SER A 29 1.72 11.97 -2.18
N ALA A 30 2.83 12.43 -2.76
CA ALA A 30 2.92 13.78 -3.30
C ALA A 30 1.93 14.02 -4.44
N LYS A 31 1.49 12.96 -5.11
CA LYS A 31 0.55 13.05 -6.23
C LYS A 31 -0.91 13.09 -5.80
N VAL A 32 -1.21 12.86 -4.52
CA VAL A 32 -2.60 12.85 -4.04
C VAL A 32 -3.29 14.18 -4.33
N LYS A 33 -2.57 15.28 -4.18
CA LYS A 33 -3.12 16.62 -4.45
C LYS A 33 -3.52 16.83 -5.91
N ASP A 34 -3.01 16.00 -6.82
CA ASP A 34 -3.31 16.12 -8.25
C ASP A 34 -4.58 15.37 -8.66
N ILE A 35 -5.15 14.58 -7.75
CA ILE A 35 -6.39 13.85 -8.03
C ILE A 35 -7.56 14.83 -8.10
N LYS A 36 -8.31 14.76 -9.20
CA LYS A 36 -9.49 15.60 -9.40
C LYS A 36 -10.69 14.73 -9.71
N ASN A 37 -11.74 14.85 -8.89
CA ASN A 37 -12.96 14.09 -9.11
C ASN A 37 -13.55 14.41 -10.48
N ASN A 38 -14.02 13.38 -11.16
CA ASN A 38 -14.64 13.44 -12.49
C ASN A 38 -13.68 13.80 -13.63
N ILE A 39 -12.39 13.95 -13.36
CA ILE A 39 -11.39 14.34 -14.36
C ILE A 39 -10.27 13.30 -14.42
N THR A 40 -9.65 12.99 -13.27
CA THR A 40 -8.54 12.03 -13.21
C THR A 40 -9.03 10.64 -13.61
N THR A 41 -8.28 9.97 -14.47
CA THR A 41 -8.62 8.64 -15.00
C THR A 41 -7.87 7.54 -14.26
N GLN A 42 -8.31 6.28 -14.45
CA GLN A 42 -7.58 5.14 -13.93
C GLN A 42 -6.14 5.09 -14.47
N LEU A 43 -5.95 5.46 -15.72
CA LEU A 43 -4.59 5.49 -16.31
C LEU A 43 -3.71 6.52 -15.61
N ASN A 44 -4.24 7.68 -15.27
CA ASN A 44 -3.51 8.66 -14.48
C ASN A 44 -3.12 8.10 -13.12
N ILE A 45 -4.03 7.39 -12.47
CA ILE A 45 -3.79 6.81 -11.15
C ILE A 45 -2.69 5.75 -11.22
N ILE A 46 -2.73 4.88 -12.22
CA ILE A 46 -1.67 3.87 -12.42
C ILE A 46 -0.33 4.55 -12.67
N ASP A 47 -0.33 5.61 -13.46
CA ASP A 47 0.91 6.33 -13.80
C ASP A 47 1.51 6.99 -12.55
N TRP A 48 0.67 7.53 -11.67
CA TRP A 48 1.13 8.25 -10.47
C TRP A 48 1.47 7.32 -9.31
N PHE A 49 0.66 6.29 -9.08
CA PHE A 49 0.73 5.46 -7.87
C PHE A 49 1.11 4.02 -8.15
N GLY A 50 1.07 3.58 -9.41
CA GLY A 50 1.32 2.19 -9.76
C GLY A 50 0.12 1.29 -9.53
N VAL A 51 0.37 -0.01 -9.45
CA VAL A 51 -0.67 -1.00 -9.23
C VAL A 51 -1.18 -0.90 -7.79
N PRO A 52 -2.51 -0.89 -7.57
CA PRO A 52 -3.03 -0.80 -6.20
C PRO A 52 -2.70 -2.06 -5.38
N PHE A 53 -2.66 -1.87 -4.06
CA PHE A 53 -2.47 -2.97 -3.13
C PHE A 53 -3.68 -3.90 -3.11
N LYS A 54 -4.88 -3.34 -3.20
CA LYS A 54 -6.13 -4.09 -3.25
C LYS A 54 -7.07 -3.47 -4.28
N GLU A 55 -7.88 -4.32 -4.91
CA GLU A 55 -8.95 -3.91 -5.78
C GLU A 55 -10.26 -4.53 -5.28
N GLY A 56 -11.35 -3.80 -5.44
CA GLY A 56 -12.65 -4.27 -5.01
C GLY A 56 -13.77 -3.44 -5.59
N ASN A 57 -14.94 -3.54 -4.97
CA ASN A 57 -16.12 -2.79 -5.35
C ASN A 57 -16.77 -2.22 -4.11
N GLU A 58 -17.34 -1.04 -4.24
CA GLU A 58 -18.19 -0.44 -3.22
C GLU A 58 -19.41 0.16 -3.91
N ASN A 59 -20.60 -0.38 -3.58
CA ASN A 59 -21.86 0.08 -4.16
C ASN A 59 -21.86 0.07 -5.70
N GLY A 60 -21.18 -0.92 -6.30
CA GLY A 60 -21.10 -1.04 -7.75
C GLY A 60 -19.98 -0.25 -8.40
N TYR A 61 -19.23 0.54 -7.65
CA TYR A 61 -18.08 1.28 -8.16
C TYR A 61 -16.80 0.53 -7.92
N THR A 62 -15.87 0.56 -8.87
CA THR A 62 -14.55 -0.01 -8.70
C THR A 62 -13.80 0.76 -7.62
N MET A 63 -13.21 0.03 -6.67
CA MET A 63 -12.47 0.63 -5.57
C MET A 63 -11.02 0.13 -5.61
N TRP A 64 -10.08 1.06 -5.64
CA TRP A 64 -8.66 0.76 -5.52
C TRP A 64 -8.12 1.30 -4.22
N THR A 65 -7.34 0.46 -3.52
CA THR A 65 -6.74 0.83 -2.25
C THR A 65 -5.23 0.77 -2.37
N TYR A 66 -4.60 1.86 -1.99
CA TYR A 66 -3.17 1.97 -1.82
C TYR A 66 -2.91 2.11 -0.33
N GLN A 67 -2.04 1.29 0.23
CA GLN A 67 -1.80 1.31 1.66
C GLN A 67 -0.41 0.77 1.98
N ILE A 68 0.22 1.39 2.96
CA ILE A 68 1.47 0.91 3.54
C ILE A 68 1.43 1.15 5.04
N ASP A 69 1.77 0.11 5.80
CA ASP A 69 1.96 0.18 7.24
C ASP A 69 3.38 -0.26 7.53
N LYS A 70 4.13 0.56 8.27
CA LYS A 70 5.51 0.28 8.63
C LYS A 70 5.66 0.25 10.13
N TRP A 71 6.34 -0.78 10.63
CA TRP A 71 6.72 -0.89 12.03
C TRP A 71 8.21 -0.68 12.16
N ASN A 72 8.59 0.32 12.90
CA ASN A 72 9.99 0.64 13.08
C ASN A 72 10.22 1.02 14.54
N LEU A 73 10.95 0.16 15.28
CA LEU A 73 11.32 0.41 16.67
C LEU A 73 10.13 0.80 17.56
N GLY A 74 9.01 0.07 17.43
CA GLY A 74 7.82 0.30 18.21
C GLY A 74 6.90 1.39 17.71
N LYS A 75 7.25 2.06 16.61
CA LYS A 75 6.38 3.03 15.96
C LYS A 75 5.67 2.41 14.78
N VAL A 76 4.40 2.77 14.59
CA VAL A 76 3.63 2.40 13.42
C VAL A 76 3.39 3.65 12.60
N GLU A 77 3.87 3.62 11.35
CA GLU A 77 3.62 4.68 10.38
C GLU A 77 2.74 4.12 9.28
N SER A 78 1.61 4.77 9.05
CA SER A 78 0.62 4.30 8.08
C SER A 78 0.20 5.41 7.16
N LYS A 79 -0.03 5.08 5.89
CA LYS A 79 -0.74 5.95 4.98
C LYS A 79 -1.62 5.11 4.08
N GLY A 80 -2.77 5.65 3.72
CA GLY A 80 -3.74 4.97 2.90
C GLY A 80 -4.45 5.91 1.95
N LEU A 81 -4.71 5.43 0.75
CA LEU A 81 -5.45 6.14 -0.27
C LEU A 81 -6.48 5.18 -0.84
N VAL A 82 -7.75 5.54 -0.76
CA VAL A 82 -8.84 4.76 -1.33
C VAL A 82 -9.46 5.59 -2.44
N ILE A 83 -9.61 5.00 -3.61
CA ILE A 83 -10.15 5.69 -4.78
C ILE A 83 -11.33 4.90 -5.33
N LEU A 84 -12.44 5.57 -5.54
CA LEU A 84 -13.61 5.04 -6.22
C LEU A 84 -13.64 5.58 -7.64
N PHE A 85 -13.91 4.69 -8.60
CA PHE A 85 -14.02 5.05 -10.01
C PHE A 85 -15.47 4.89 -10.48
N ASP A 86 -15.90 5.79 -11.35
CA ASP A 86 -17.22 5.70 -11.96
C ASP A 86 -17.20 4.69 -13.13
N ASP A 87 -18.33 4.56 -13.82
CA ASP A 87 -18.47 3.63 -14.94
C ASP A 87 -17.67 4.06 -16.18
N LYS A 88 -17.11 5.24 -16.19
CA LYS A 88 -16.23 5.76 -17.25
C LYS A 88 -14.76 5.71 -16.87
N ASN A 89 -14.44 5.00 -15.77
CA ASN A 89 -13.07 4.85 -15.27
C ASN A 89 -12.42 6.18 -14.85
N LYS A 90 -13.24 7.12 -14.39
CA LYS A 90 -12.77 8.37 -13.82
C LYS A 90 -12.96 8.37 -12.31
N VAL A 91 -12.11 9.07 -11.60
CA VAL A 91 -12.22 9.16 -10.15
C VAL A 91 -13.56 9.80 -9.79
N LYS A 92 -14.36 9.08 -9.02
CA LYS A 92 -15.61 9.58 -8.47
C LYS A 92 -15.38 10.27 -7.13
N ALA A 93 -14.56 9.65 -6.29
CA ALA A 93 -14.24 10.15 -4.97
C ALA A 93 -12.94 9.48 -4.49
N TYR A 94 -12.26 10.10 -3.54
CA TYR A 94 -11.09 9.49 -2.92
C TYR A 94 -10.97 9.98 -1.48
N ARG A 95 -10.22 9.19 -0.70
CA ARG A 95 -9.90 9.54 0.68
C ARG A 95 -8.44 9.20 0.94
N TYR A 96 -7.72 10.13 1.53
CA TYR A 96 -6.32 9.94 1.90
C TYR A 96 -6.14 10.18 3.39
N GLU A 97 -5.43 9.28 4.04
CA GLU A 97 -5.10 9.37 5.47
C GLU A 97 -3.64 9.00 5.67
N SER A 98 -3.00 9.69 6.59
CA SER A 98 -1.59 9.44 6.91
C SER A 98 -1.28 9.90 8.33
N ASN A 99 -0.43 9.14 9.00
CA ASN A 99 0.14 9.56 10.28
C ASN A 99 1.67 9.74 10.20
N TYR A 100 2.17 9.84 9.01
CA TYR A 100 3.58 10.11 8.78
C TYR A 100 3.95 11.50 9.27
#